data_1483a4c2dc0907ada79e4e27d9afcb6f
#
_entry.id   1483a4c2dc0907ada79e4e27d9afcb6f
#
_cell.length_a   1.000
_cell.length_b   1.000
_cell.length_c   1.000
_cell.angle_alpha   90.00
_cell.angle_beta   90.00
_cell.angle_gamma   90.00
#
_symmetry.space_group_name_H-M   'P 1'
#
loop_
_entity.id
_entity.type
_entity.pdbx_description
1 polymer ?
#
loop_
_entity_poly.entity_id
_entity_poly.type
_entity_poly.pdbx_seq_one_letter_code
_entity_poly.pdbx_strand_id
1 'polypeptide(L)'
;MYSQEITRRHRTAFVIAIDQSGSMQEKVCFGRHEMSKAAAVARITNSLLTELVDRSRRTDGVRNYYDVAVVGYSGDEARMLLDEEGFIAIDRLARRQPPCETLYSEAVSYTHLTL
;
A
#
# COMPACT_ATOMS: atom_id res chain seq x y z
N MET A 1 22.98 -17.92 -1.35
CA MET A 1 21.68 -17.32 -1.01
C MET A 1 21.88 -16.21 0.00
N TYR A 2 21.28 -15.10 -0.23
CA TYR A 2 21.35 -13.99 0.70
C TYR A 2 20.45 -14.26 1.91
N SER A 3 21.00 -14.08 3.10
CA SER A 3 20.30 -14.47 4.33
C SER A 3 20.36 -13.42 5.44
N GLN A 4 20.46 -12.16 5.06
CA GLN A 4 20.48 -11.09 6.05
C GLN A 4 19.13 -10.96 6.76
N GLU A 5 19.15 -10.91 8.08
CA GLU A 5 17.94 -10.72 8.87
C GLU A 5 17.41 -9.31 8.74
N ILE A 6 16.07 -9.20 8.78
CA ILE A 6 15.38 -7.90 8.79
C ILE A 6 15.41 -7.38 10.22
N THR A 7 16.09 -6.25 10.42
CA THR A 7 16.23 -5.62 11.74
C THR A 7 16.08 -4.11 11.57
N ARG A 8 16.10 -3.36 12.68
CA ARG A 8 16.10 -1.90 12.62
C ARG A 8 17.36 -1.34 11.97
N ARG A 9 18.46 -2.08 11.96
CA ARG A 9 19.69 -1.70 11.26
C ARG A 9 19.66 -2.07 9.80
N HIS A 10 18.93 -3.13 9.47
CA HIS A 10 18.85 -3.69 8.12
C HIS A 10 17.38 -3.72 7.72
N ARG A 11 16.82 -2.55 7.51
CA ARG A 11 15.41 -2.41 7.11
C ARG A 11 15.20 -2.97 5.72
N THR A 12 14.02 -3.51 5.50
CA THR A 12 13.59 -3.94 4.18
C THR A 12 12.74 -2.85 3.55
N ALA A 13 13.06 -2.49 2.33
CA ALA A 13 12.24 -1.58 1.55
C ALA A 13 11.18 -2.40 0.79
N PHE A 14 9.91 -2.06 1.02
CA PHE A 14 8.79 -2.62 0.28
C PHE A 14 8.26 -1.58 -0.69
N VAL A 15 8.23 -1.94 -1.97
CA VAL A 15 7.61 -1.09 -2.99
C VAL A 15 6.44 -1.87 -3.58
N ILE A 16 5.26 -1.29 -3.49
CA ILE A 16 4.05 -1.86 -4.05
C ILE A 16 3.65 -1.00 -5.25
N ALA A 17 3.61 -1.59 -6.43
CA ALA A 17 3.22 -0.88 -7.65
C ALA A 17 1.80 -1.29 -8.02
N ILE A 18 0.93 -0.31 -8.18
CA ILE A 18 -0.49 -0.51 -8.46
C ILE A 18 -0.82 0.04 -9.84
N ASP A 19 -1.39 -0.81 -10.69
CA ASP A 19 -1.93 -0.38 -11.98
C ASP A 19 -3.19 0.46 -11.75
N GLN A 20 -3.19 1.67 -12.30
CA GLN A 20 -4.32 2.59 -12.22
C GLN A 20 -4.87 2.94 -13.60
N SER A 21 -4.66 2.08 -14.59
CA SER A 21 -5.23 2.26 -15.91
C SER A 21 -6.75 2.13 -15.90
N GLY A 22 -7.40 2.56 -16.99
CA GLY A 22 -8.85 2.52 -17.11
C GLY A 22 -9.45 1.13 -16.95
N SER A 23 -8.71 0.08 -17.32
CA SER A 23 -9.17 -1.30 -17.16
C SER A 23 -9.37 -1.68 -15.69
N MET A 24 -8.78 -0.95 -14.75
CA MET A 24 -8.95 -1.19 -13.31
C MET A 24 -10.35 -0.81 -12.81
N GLN A 25 -11.17 -0.21 -13.65
CA GLN A 25 -12.58 0.04 -13.33
C GLN A 25 -13.47 -1.16 -13.63
N GLU A 26 -12.97 -2.15 -14.33
CA GLU A 26 -13.73 -3.37 -14.59
C GLU A 26 -14.14 -4.03 -13.28
N LYS A 27 -15.34 -4.64 -13.28
CA LYS A 27 -15.88 -5.29 -12.09
C LYS A 27 -15.31 -6.69 -11.93
N VAL A 28 -15.05 -7.03 -10.69
CA VAL A 28 -14.64 -8.40 -10.30
C VAL A 28 -15.39 -8.79 -9.04
N CYS A 29 -15.47 -10.09 -8.80
CA CYS A 29 -15.99 -10.61 -7.54
C CYS A 29 -14.82 -10.75 -6.57
N PHE A 30 -14.91 -10.06 -5.43
CA PHE A 30 -13.94 -10.18 -4.35
C PHE A 30 -14.68 -10.73 -3.14
N GLY A 31 -14.48 -12.02 -2.88
CA GLY A 31 -15.29 -12.73 -1.92
C GLY A 31 -16.73 -12.82 -2.40
N ARG A 32 -17.67 -12.23 -1.66
CA ARG A 32 -19.10 -12.22 -1.99
C ARG A 32 -19.55 -10.88 -2.57
N HIS A 33 -18.61 -9.97 -2.80
CA HIS A 33 -18.94 -8.62 -3.24
C HIS A 33 -18.41 -8.38 -4.64
N GLU A 34 -19.23 -7.70 -5.45
CA GLU A 34 -18.78 -7.20 -6.72
C GLU A 34 -18.21 -5.81 -6.51
N MET A 35 -17.02 -5.56 -7.05
CA MET A 35 -16.36 -4.28 -6.95
C MET A 35 -15.42 -4.08 -8.13
N SER A 36 -14.93 -2.85 -8.32
CA SER A 36 -13.93 -2.61 -9.34
C SER A 36 -12.60 -3.27 -8.97
N LYS A 37 -11.78 -3.56 -9.98
CA LYS A 37 -10.42 -4.06 -9.73
C LYS A 37 -9.64 -3.09 -8.85
N ALA A 38 -9.78 -1.78 -9.07
CA ALA A 38 -9.12 -0.77 -8.26
C ALA A 38 -9.49 -0.91 -6.78
N ALA A 39 -10.78 -1.09 -6.47
CA ALA A 39 -11.23 -1.26 -5.10
C ALA A 39 -10.68 -2.55 -4.49
N ALA A 40 -10.68 -3.65 -5.25
CA ALA A 40 -10.16 -4.92 -4.79
C ALA A 40 -8.67 -4.84 -4.49
N VAL A 41 -7.90 -4.20 -5.37
CA VAL A 41 -6.44 -4.01 -5.17
C VAL A 41 -6.18 -3.13 -3.96
N ALA A 42 -6.96 -2.07 -3.77
CA ALA A 42 -6.81 -1.21 -2.59
C ALA A 42 -7.03 -1.99 -1.30
N ARG A 43 -8.04 -2.86 -1.26
CA ARG A 43 -8.31 -3.70 -0.09
C ARG A 43 -7.17 -4.68 0.20
N ILE A 44 -6.66 -5.32 -0.84
CA ILE A 44 -5.54 -6.26 -0.71
C ILE A 44 -4.30 -5.52 -0.20
N THR A 45 -3.99 -4.37 -0.78
CA THR A 45 -2.84 -3.56 -0.39
C THR A 45 -2.95 -3.11 1.06
N ASN A 46 -4.14 -2.65 1.46
CA ASN A 46 -4.38 -2.23 2.84
C ASN A 46 -4.20 -3.38 3.83
N SER A 47 -4.68 -4.57 3.48
CA SER A 47 -4.49 -5.75 4.32
C SER A 47 -3.02 -6.08 4.49
N LEU A 48 -2.25 -5.97 3.40
CA LEU A 48 -0.81 -6.21 3.44
C LEU A 48 -0.11 -5.17 4.33
N LEU A 49 -0.44 -3.90 4.18
CA LEU A 49 0.15 -2.84 4.99
C LEU A 49 -0.18 -3.03 6.48
N THR A 50 -1.42 -3.39 6.79
CA THR A 50 -1.84 -3.66 8.16
C THR A 50 -1.05 -4.83 8.74
N GLU A 51 -0.84 -5.87 7.97
CA GLU A 51 -0.05 -7.01 8.41
C GLU A 51 1.41 -6.64 8.68
N LEU A 52 2.00 -5.81 7.82
CA LEU A 52 3.37 -5.33 8.04
C LEU A 52 3.47 -4.54 9.34
N VAL A 53 2.49 -3.69 9.62
CA VAL A 53 2.43 -2.94 10.87
C VAL A 53 2.35 -3.91 12.06
N ASP A 54 1.43 -4.87 11.98
CA ASP A 54 1.21 -5.82 13.09
C ASP A 54 2.46 -6.67 13.36
N ARG A 55 3.13 -7.10 12.31
CA ARG A 55 4.39 -7.87 12.44
C ARG A 55 5.52 -7.05 13.05
N SER A 56 5.42 -5.73 12.98
CA SER A 56 6.43 -4.82 13.52
C SER A 56 6.13 -4.38 14.95
N ARG A 57 4.96 -4.75 15.50
CA ARG A 57 4.59 -4.40 16.86
C ARG A 57 5.36 -5.21 17.86
N ARG A 58 5.80 -4.53 18.92
CA ARG A 58 6.44 -5.12 20.09
C ARG A 58 5.82 -4.49 21.33
N THR A 59 6.17 -4.97 22.51
CA THR A 59 5.61 -4.46 23.76
C THR A 59 5.86 -2.96 23.95
N ASP A 60 6.94 -2.44 23.38
CA ASP A 60 7.33 -1.03 23.48
C ASP A 60 6.90 -0.19 22.27
N GLY A 61 6.09 -0.75 21.38
CA GLY A 61 5.58 -0.03 20.21
C GLY A 61 5.93 -0.69 18.88
N VAL A 62 5.83 0.07 17.82
CA VAL A 62 6.13 -0.39 16.46
C VAL A 62 7.59 -0.14 16.14
N ARG A 63 8.31 -1.18 15.72
CA ARG A 63 9.72 -1.07 15.34
C ARG A 63 9.87 -0.93 13.84
N ASN A 64 10.83 -0.11 13.42
CA ASN A 64 11.04 0.22 12.01
C ASN A 64 11.85 -0.87 11.29
N TYR A 65 11.23 -2.02 11.08
CA TYR A 65 11.82 -3.08 10.27
C TYR A 65 11.64 -2.83 8.77
N TYR A 66 10.69 -1.98 8.39
CA TYR A 66 10.33 -1.76 7.01
C TYR A 66 10.19 -0.28 6.69
N ASP A 67 10.56 0.07 5.47
CA ASP A 67 10.20 1.33 4.83
C ASP A 67 9.32 0.96 3.65
N VAL A 68 8.19 1.63 3.49
CA VAL A 68 7.15 1.25 2.53
C VAL A 68 6.87 2.39 1.58
N ALA A 69 6.76 2.07 0.29
CA ALA A 69 6.29 3.00 -0.72
C ALA A 69 5.22 2.31 -1.55
N VAL A 70 4.18 3.06 -1.92
CA VAL A 70 3.14 2.59 -2.82
C VAL A 70 3.09 3.53 -4.01
N VAL A 71 3.27 2.98 -5.20
CA VAL A 71 3.31 3.73 -6.45
C VAL A 71 2.14 3.33 -7.32
N GLY A 72 1.35 4.30 -7.75
CA GLY A 72 0.32 4.08 -8.76
C GLY A 72 0.84 4.49 -10.12
N TYR A 73 0.57 3.71 -11.14
CA TYR A 73 1.01 4.04 -12.51
C TYR A 73 -0.15 3.88 -13.50
N SER A 74 -0.12 4.72 -14.53
CA SER A 74 -1.07 4.67 -15.64
C SER A 74 -0.41 5.33 -16.86
N GLY A 75 -0.29 4.59 -17.95
CA GLY A 75 0.39 5.09 -19.14
C GLY A 75 1.84 5.47 -18.81
N ASP A 76 2.19 6.70 -19.10
CA ASP A 76 3.53 7.23 -18.84
C ASP A 76 3.67 7.92 -17.49
N GLU A 77 2.60 7.92 -16.69
CA GLU A 77 2.59 8.62 -15.42
C GLU A 77 2.69 7.65 -14.25
N ALA A 78 3.37 8.11 -13.21
CA ALA A 78 3.43 7.40 -11.94
C ALA A 78 3.39 8.42 -10.81
N ARG A 79 2.78 8.04 -9.69
CA ARG A 79 2.70 8.91 -8.53
C ARG A 79 2.75 8.08 -7.25
N MET A 80 3.24 8.73 -6.19
CA MET A 80 3.26 8.11 -4.87
C MET A 80 1.85 8.20 -4.27
N LEU A 81 1.35 7.06 -3.79
CA LEU A 81 -0.01 6.98 -3.25
C LEU A 81 -0.06 7.06 -1.74
N LEU A 82 1.02 6.74 -1.07
CA LEU A 82 1.04 6.67 0.39
C LEU A 82 1.69 7.91 1.01
N ASP A 83 2.81 8.32 0.47
CA ASP A 83 3.55 9.49 0.94
C ASP A 83 4.21 10.16 -0.25
N GLU A 84 3.99 11.45 -0.41
CA GLU A 84 4.53 12.22 -1.56
C GLU A 84 6.05 12.17 -1.63
N GLU A 85 6.72 12.03 -0.50
CA GLU A 85 8.18 11.97 -0.44
C GLU A 85 8.73 10.58 -0.78
N GLY A 86 7.86 9.59 -0.94
CA GLY A 86 8.26 8.25 -1.33
C GLY A 86 8.08 7.23 -0.23
N PHE A 87 9.16 6.82 0.41
CA PHE A 87 9.10 5.82 1.48
C PHE A 87 8.61 6.42 2.79
N ILE A 88 7.79 5.65 3.49
CA ILE A 88 7.36 5.98 4.85
C ILE A 88 7.81 4.85 5.77
N ALA A 89 8.41 5.21 6.90
CA ALA A 89 8.79 4.23 7.91
C ALA A 89 7.53 3.60 8.51
N ILE A 90 7.61 2.32 8.86
CA ILE A 90 6.44 1.57 9.29
C ILE A 90 5.82 2.12 10.58
N ASP A 91 6.59 2.73 11.47
CA ASP A 91 6.05 3.34 12.69
C ASP A 91 5.20 4.57 12.37
N ARG A 92 5.58 5.34 11.36
CA ARG A 92 4.78 6.49 10.90
C ARG A 92 3.51 6.01 10.21
N LEU A 93 3.60 4.94 9.44
CA LEU A 93 2.42 4.34 8.81
C LEU A 93 1.43 3.86 9.86
N ALA A 94 1.92 3.25 10.93
CA ALA A 94 1.07 2.76 12.02
C ALA A 94 0.28 3.86 12.73
N ARG A 95 0.76 5.10 12.67
CA ARG A 95 0.07 6.24 13.27
C ARG A 95 -1.08 6.76 12.43
N ARG A 96 -1.15 6.36 11.16
CA ARG A 96 -2.26 6.72 10.29
C ARG A 96 -3.44 5.80 10.59
N GLN A 97 -4.62 6.37 10.80
CA GLN A 97 -5.79 5.59 11.17
C GLN A 97 -7.01 6.04 10.40
N PRO A 98 -7.63 5.17 9.64
CA PRO A 98 -7.09 3.89 9.19
C PRO A 98 -6.19 4.09 7.98
N PRO A 99 -5.10 3.36 7.84
CA PRO A 99 -4.26 3.45 6.65
C PRO A 99 -5.04 3.14 5.38
N CYS A 100 -6.00 2.26 5.54
CA CYS A 100 -6.82 1.71 4.47
C CYS A 100 -7.65 2.73 3.70
N GLU A 101 -8.29 3.65 4.40
CA GLU A 101 -9.19 4.60 3.74
C GLU A 101 -8.47 5.55 2.83
N THR A 102 -7.31 6.04 3.25
CA THR A 102 -6.52 6.96 2.44
C THR A 102 -6.10 6.30 1.13
N LEU A 103 -5.56 5.09 1.20
CA LEU A 103 -5.10 4.38 0.01
C LEU A 103 -6.26 4.02 -0.91
N TYR A 104 -7.37 3.58 -0.34
CA TYR A 104 -8.58 3.26 -1.11
C TYR A 104 -9.07 4.49 -1.86
N SER A 105 -9.20 5.62 -1.17
CA SER A 105 -9.67 6.87 -1.77
C SER A 105 -8.76 7.33 -2.90
N GLU A 106 -7.45 7.28 -2.69
CA GLU A 106 -6.48 7.67 -3.72
C GLU A 106 -6.58 6.79 -4.95
N ALA A 107 -6.63 5.47 -4.77
CA ALA A 107 -6.71 4.54 -5.89
C ALA A 107 -7.99 4.74 -6.70
N VAL A 108 -9.13 4.87 -6.03
CA VAL A 108 -10.42 5.04 -6.69
C VAL A 108 -10.51 6.40 -7.36
N SER A 109 -10.09 7.47 -6.67
CA SER A 109 -10.11 8.82 -7.23
C SER A 109 -9.24 8.93 -8.47
N TYR A 110 -8.03 8.38 -8.42
CA TYR A 110 -7.12 8.42 -9.56
C TYR A 110 -7.68 7.67 -10.75
N THR A 111 -8.19 6.46 -10.53
CA THR A 111 -8.80 5.66 -11.57
C THR A 111 -9.99 6.37 -12.19
N HIS A 112 -10.80 7.03 -11.38
CA HIS A 112 -11.94 7.80 -11.83
C HIS A 112 -11.51 9.00 -12.70
N LEU A 113 -10.41 9.65 -12.30
CA LEU A 113 -9.91 10.81 -13.06
C LEU A 113 -9.30 10.42 -14.40
N THR A 114 -8.90 9.18 -14.59
CA THR A 114 -8.32 8.72 -15.86
C THR A 114 -9.38 8.37 -16.91
N LEU A 115 -10.64 8.47 -16.57
CA LEU A 115 -11.72 8.30 -17.52
C LEU A 115 -11.86 9.53 -18.36
#